data_62f84f9befc4d8af8f261fd6f26fb978
#
_entry.id   62f84f9befc4d8af8f261fd6f26fb978
#
_cell.length_a   1.000
_cell.length_b   1.000
_cell.length_c   1.000
_cell.angle_alpha   90.00
_cell.angle_beta   90.00
_cell.angle_gamma   90.00
#
_symmetry.space_group_name_H-M   'P 1'
#
loop_
_entity.id
_entity.type
_entity.pdbx_description
1 polymer ?
#
loop_
_entity_poly.entity_id
_entity_poly.type
_entity_poly.pdbx_seq_one_letter_code
_entity_poly.pdbx_strand_id
1 'polypeptide(L)'
;MFRWFLLCYFFGKPIRSETAVVTWRLFVEMKLDTPWAILEASERQLVAVLHEGGYTRYQHVTARGLHVCMDRLVREYEGSLYFMLESSLDETEFSKRLQKLHGIGPKVAEIFTRETTEVFARRVE
;
A
#
# COMPACT_ATOMS: atom_id res chain seq x y z
N MET A 1 7.38 -7.31 2.39
CA MET A 1 7.35 -5.91 1.90
C MET A 1 5.94 -5.37 1.65
N PHE A 2 5.07 -6.14 1.00
CA PHE A 2 3.71 -5.66 0.70
C PHE A 2 2.87 -5.38 1.95
N ARG A 3 2.95 -6.21 2.98
CA ARG A 3 2.21 -5.98 4.23
C ARG A 3 2.58 -4.64 4.87
N TRP A 4 3.87 -4.30 4.87
CA TRP A 4 4.35 -3.01 5.37
C TRP A 4 3.82 -1.87 4.50
N PHE A 5 3.84 -2.05 3.18
CA PHE A 5 3.28 -1.07 2.25
C PHE A 5 1.79 -0.81 2.54
N LEU A 6 1.02 -1.88 2.76
CA LEU A 6 -0.41 -1.77 3.03
C LEU A 6 -0.67 -1.00 4.33
N LEU A 7 0.13 -1.26 5.37
CA LEU A 7 0.01 -0.51 6.62
C LEU A 7 0.32 0.96 6.41
N CYS A 8 1.38 1.27 5.68
CA CYS A 8 1.73 2.66 5.33
C CYS A 8 0.61 3.34 4.54
N TYR A 9 -0.02 2.59 3.63
CA TYR A 9 -1.16 3.09 2.87
C TYR A 9 -2.27 3.58 3.81
N PHE A 10 -2.62 2.78 4.81
CA PHE A 10 -3.66 3.15 5.76
C PHE A 10 -3.23 4.32 6.66
N PHE A 11 -1.97 4.39 7.07
CA PHE A 11 -1.47 5.53 7.84
C PHE A 11 -1.55 6.85 7.07
N GLY A 12 -1.55 6.80 5.75
CA GLY A 12 -1.67 7.98 4.92
C GLY A 12 -3.09 8.54 4.83
N LYS A 13 -4.07 7.87 5.42
CA LYS A 13 -5.46 8.32 5.43
C LYS A 13 -5.76 9.15 6.67
N PRO A 14 -6.78 10.05 6.62
CA PRO A 14 -7.13 10.88 7.76
C PRO A 14 -7.92 10.09 8.80
N ILE A 15 -7.31 9.10 9.37
CA ILE A 15 -7.88 8.22 10.39
C ILE A 15 -6.90 8.08 11.54
N ARG A 16 -7.39 7.60 12.68
CA ARG A 16 -6.54 7.35 13.84
C ARG A 16 -5.58 6.20 13.54
N SER A 17 -4.39 6.26 14.14
CA SER A 17 -3.39 5.19 13.99
C SER A 17 -3.93 3.83 14.43
N GLU A 18 -4.73 3.80 15.49
CA GLU A 18 -5.35 2.56 15.97
C GLU A 18 -6.29 1.96 14.93
N THR A 19 -7.06 2.81 14.25
CA THR A 19 -7.96 2.38 13.19
C THR A 19 -7.17 1.79 12.03
N ALA A 20 -6.05 2.42 11.66
CA ALA A 20 -5.18 1.93 10.60
C ALA A 20 -4.63 0.54 10.94
N VAL A 21 -4.15 0.35 12.15
CA VAL A 21 -3.59 -0.94 12.59
C VAL A 21 -4.66 -2.03 12.64
N VAL A 22 -5.84 -1.73 13.20
CA VAL A 22 -6.95 -2.70 13.27
C VAL A 22 -7.38 -3.11 11.87
N THR A 23 -7.53 -2.15 10.97
CA THR A 23 -7.93 -2.41 9.58
C THR A 23 -6.89 -3.28 8.88
N TRP A 24 -5.61 -2.94 9.06
CA TRP A 24 -4.51 -3.73 8.50
C TRP A 24 -4.54 -5.18 8.98
N ARG A 25 -4.75 -5.40 10.27
CA ARG A 25 -4.84 -6.74 10.83
C ARG A 25 -5.99 -7.53 10.22
N LEU A 26 -7.14 -6.89 10.01
CA LEU A 26 -8.29 -7.52 9.36
C LEU A 26 -7.95 -7.94 7.92
N PHE A 27 -7.27 -7.07 7.18
CA PHE A 27 -6.83 -7.41 5.83
C PHE A 27 -5.91 -8.63 5.83
N VAL A 28 -4.96 -8.68 6.77
CA VAL A 28 -4.06 -9.83 6.89
C VAL A 28 -4.81 -11.10 7.27
N GLU A 29 -5.70 -11.02 8.25
CA GLU A 29 -6.49 -12.16 8.71
C GLU A 29 -7.40 -12.72 7.62
N MET A 30 -7.95 -11.85 6.79
CA MET A 30 -8.83 -12.23 5.68
C MET A 30 -8.05 -12.57 4.42
N LYS A 31 -6.73 -12.64 4.51
CA LYS A 31 -5.84 -12.94 3.38
C LYS A 31 -5.95 -11.93 2.24
N LEU A 32 -6.26 -10.69 2.57
CA LEU A 32 -6.26 -9.56 1.63
C LEU A 32 -4.93 -8.82 1.74
N ASP A 33 -3.85 -9.58 1.79
CA ASP A 33 -2.49 -9.07 2.00
C ASP A 33 -1.58 -9.29 0.79
N THR A 34 -2.19 -9.38 -0.39
CA THR A 34 -1.49 -9.36 -1.67
C THR A 34 -2.24 -8.44 -2.63
N PRO A 35 -1.55 -7.87 -3.63
CA PRO A 35 -2.23 -7.04 -4.63
C PRO A 35 -3.35 -7.79 -5.35
N TRP A 36 -3.11 -9.05 -5.71
CA TRP A 36 -4.10 -9.86 -6.43
C TRP A 36 -5.34 -10.15 -5.58
N ALA A 37 -5.14 -10.47 -4.29
CA ALA A 37 -6.26 -10.73 -3.40
C ALA A 37 -7.16 -9.49 -3.27
N ILE A 38 -6.56 -8.31 -3.17
CA ILE A 38 -7.32 -7.05 -3.11
C ILE A 38 -8.06 -6.80 -4.42
N LEU A 39 -7.40 -7.04 -5.57
CA LEU A 39 -8.04 -6.87 -6.87
C LEU A 39 -9.20 -7.85 -7.09
N GLU A 40 -9.06 -9.08 -6.62
CA GLU A 40 -10.11 -10.10 -6.74
C GLU A 40 -11.30 -9.81 -5.83
N ALA A 41 -11.07 -9.14 -4.71
CA ALA A 41 -12.15 -8.75 -3.82
C ALA A 41 -12.99 -7.66 -4.46
N SER A 42 -14.32 -7.77 -4.35
CA SER A 42 -15.20 -6.72 -4.85
C SER A 42 -15.05 -5.45 -4.01
N GLU A 43 -15.42 -4.31 -4.58
CA GLU A 43 -15.46 -3.06 -3.83
C GLU A 43 -16.31 -3.20 -2.58
N ARG A 44 -17.43 -3.90 -2.70
CA ARG A 44 -18.35 -4.15 -1.59
C ARG A 44 -17.67 -4.94 -0.45
N GLN A 45 -16.88 -5.95 -0.79
CA GLN A 45 -16.14 -6.73 0.21
C GLN A 45 -15.11 -5.87 0.91
N LEU A 46 -14.37 -5.05 0.17
CA LEU A 46 -13.37 -4.15 0.74
C LEU A 46 -14.03 -3.12 1.66
N VAL A 47 -15.16 -2.55 1.24
CA VAL A 47 -15.93 -1.60 2.07
C VAL A 47 -16.33 -2.26 3.39
N ALA A 48 -16.79 -3.50 3.34
CA ALA A 48 -17.20 -4.22 4.55
C ALA A 48 -16.05 -4.39 5.54
N VAL A 49 -14.86 -4.76 5.04
CA VAL A 49 -13.66 -4.93 5.88
C VAL A 49 -13.22 -3.58 6.45
N LEU A 50 -13.21 -2.55 5.63
CA LEU A 50 -12.85 -1.20 6.07
C LEU A 50 -13.80 -0.70 7.15
N HIS A 51 -15.09 -0.92 6.96
CA HIS A 51 -16.10 -0.55 7.94
C HIS A 51 -15.89 -1.28 9.28
N GLU A 52 -15.62 -2.57 9.22
CA GLU A 52 -15.33 -3.36 10.42
C GLU A 52 -14.08 -2.88 11.15
N GLY A 53 -13.09 -2.36 10.41
CA GLY A 53 -11.86 -1.80 10.97
C GLY A 53 -12.05 -0.45 11.63
N GLY A 54 -13.21 0.18 11.45
CA GLY A 54 -13.51 1.48 12.04
C GLY A 54 -13.60 2.64 11.06
N TYR A 55 -13.53 2.38 9.76
CA TYR A 55 -13.76 3.43 8.76
C TYR A 55 -15.24 3.77 8.73
N THR A 56 -15.60 4.90 9.35
CA THR A 56 -16.97 5.40 9.35
C THR A 56 -17.21 6.41 8.22
N ARG A 57 -16.10 6.88 7.64
CA ARG A 57 -16.07 7.78 6.49
C ARG A 57 -15.07 7.23 5.51
N TYR A 58 -15.07 7.68 4.29
CA TYR A 58 -14.05 7.37 3.26
C TYR A 58 -13.92 5.88 2.90
N GLN A 59 -14.77 5.00 3.43
CA GLN A 59 -14.66 3.57 3.15
C GLN A 59 -14.85 3.25 1.67
N HIS A 60 -15.79 3.92 1.00
CA HIS A 60 -16.00 3.72 -0.44
C HIS A 60 -14.86 4.30 -1.27
N VAL A 61 -14.41 5.50 -0.92
CA VAL A 61 -13.28 6.15 -1.60
C VAL A 61 -12.00 5.33 -1.42
N THR A 62 -11.78 4.82 -0.22
CA THR A 62 -10.61 4.01 0.09
C THR A 62 -10.64 2.67 -0.64
N ALA A 63 -11.80 2.02 -0.70
CA ALA A 63 -11.95 0.75 -1.44
C ALA A 63 -11.64 0.93 -2.91
N ARG A 64 -12.17 1.98 -3.55
CA ARG A 64 -11.86 2.29 -4.94
C ARG A 64 -10.39 2.61 -5.13
N GLY A 65 -9.83 3.40 -4.23
CA GLY A 65 -8.42 3.78 -4.26
C GLY A 65 -7.50 2.58 -4.16
N LEU A 66 -7.85 1.61 -3.32
CA LEU A 66 -7.09 0.37 -3.22
C LEU A 66 -7.10 -0.41 -4.53
N HIS A 67 -8.26 -0.52 -5.18
CA HIS A 67 -8.35 -1.18 -6.49
C HIS A 67 -7.49 -0.47 -7.54
N VAL A 68 -7.55 0.86 -7.61
CA VAL A 68 -6.76 1.64 -8.57
C VAL A 68 -5.26 1.47 -8.29
N CYS A 69 -4.87 1.54 -7.03
CA CYS A 69 -3.47 1.40 -6.64
C CYS A 69 -2.93 0.00 -6.99
N MET A 70 -3.67 -1.03 -6.63
CA MET A 70 -3.25 -2.42 -6.88
C MET A 70 -3.26 -2.76 -8.36
N ASP A 71 -4.23 -2.25 -9.12
CA ASP A 71 -4.27 -2.44 -10.56
C ASP A 71 -3.01 -1.93 -11.23
N ARG A 72 -2.57 -0.74 -10.87
CA ARG A 72 -1.35 -0.17 -11.43
C ARG A 72 -0.11 -0.96 -11.01
N LEU A 73 -0.05 -1.36 -9.74
CA LEU A 73 1.08 -2.16 -9.24
C LEU A 73 1.21 -3.48 -10.00
N VAL A 74 0.08 -4.14 -10.25
CA VAL A 74 0.08 -5.41 -11.01
C VAL A 74 0.46 -5.17 -12.46
N ARG A 75 -0.14 -4.17 -13.12
CA ARG A 75 0.11 -3.92 -14.55
C ARG A 75 1.53 -3.46 -14.84
N GLU A 76 2.09 -2.57 -14.02
CA GLU A 76 3.40 -1.97 -14.30
C GLU A 76 4.56 -2.69 -13.64
N TYR A 77 4.32 -3.39 -12.52
CA TYR A 77 5.38 -3.99 -11.72
C TYR A 77 5.11 -5.45 -11.36
N GLU A 78 4.19 -6.09 -12.07
CA GLU A 78 3.84 -7.49 -11.84
C GLU A 78 3.39 -7.77 -10.39
N GLY A 79 2.82 -6.77 -9.73
CA GLY A 79 2.37 -6.88 -8.35
C GLY A 79 3.49 -6.89 -7.31
N SER A 80 4.72 -6.57 -7.71
CA SER A 80 5.89 -6.67 -6.84
C SER A 80 6.52 -5.31 -6.56
N LEU A 81 6.44 -4.88 -5.31
CA LEU A 81 7.16 -3.69 -4.84
C LEU A 81 8.67 -3.93 -4.90
N TYR A 82 9.09 -5.17 -4.69
CA TYR A 82 10.49 -5.53 -4.78
C TYR A 82 11.02 -5.35 -6.21
N PHE A 83 10.23 -5.73 -7.20
CA PHE A 83 10.57 -5.51 -8.60
C PHE A 83 10.68 -4.01 -8.91
N MET A 84 9.73 -3.22 -8.40
CA MET A 84 9.79 -1.76 -8.55
C MET A 84 11.09 -1.21 -7.95
N LEU A 85 11.45 -1.69 -6.75
CA LEU A 85 12.66 -1.26 -6.06
C LEU A 85 13.91 -1.66 -6.84
N GLU A 86 14.01 -2.91 -7.27
CA GLU A 86 15.19 -3.40 -8.00
C GLU A 86 15.38 -2.71 -9.34
N SER A 87 14.30 -2.37 -10.02
CA SER A 87 14.36 -1.70 -11.33
C SER A 87 14.55 -0.19 -11.22
N SER A 88 14.60 0.35 -10.01
CA SER A 88 14.86 1.78 -9.79
C SER A 88 16.37 2.03 -9.70
N LEU A 89 16.80 3.15 -10.28
CA LEU A 89 18.21 3.53 -10.28
C LEU A 89 18.71 3.85 -8.86
N ASP A 90 17.87 4.51 -8.08
CA ASP A 90 18.20 4.93 -6.73
C ASP A 90 16.91 5.11 -5.90
N GLU A 91 17.09 5.49 -4.64
CA GLU A 91 15.98 5.70 -3.71
C GLU A 91 15.05 6.82 -4.16
N THR A 92 15.59 7.86 -4.77
CA THR A 92 14.79 8.98 -5.27
C THR A 92 13.84 8.54 -6.37
N GLU A 93 14.31 7.74 -7.31
CA GLU A 93 13.48 7.20 -8.38
C GLU A 93 12.41 6.25 -7.82
N PHE A 94 12.79 5.41 -6.88
CA PHE A 94 11.85 4.49 -6.22
C PHE A 94 10.73 5.27 -5.54
N SER A 95 11.08 6.32 -4.78
CA SER A 95 10.10 7.18 -4.12
C SER A 95 9.15 7.84 -5.11
N LYS A 96 9.67 8.33 -6.24
CA LYS A 96 8.85 8.93 -7.29
C LYS A 96 7.88 7.93 -7.89
N ARG A 97 8.32 6.71 -8.12
CA ARG A 97 7.47 5.64 -8.65
C ARG A 97 6.36 5.27 -7.67
N LEU A 98 6.69 5.19 -6.38
CA LEU A 98 5.69 4.94 -5.33
C LEU A 98 4.60 6.01 -5.34
N GLN A 99 5.00 7.27 -5.48
CA GLN A 99 4.06 8.39 -5.44
C GLN A 99 3.14 8.46 -6.66
N LYS A 100 3.44 7.73 -7.72
CA LYS A 100 2.55 7.59 -8.86
C LYS A 100 1.43 6.58 -8.60
N LEU A 101 1.57 5.75 -7.58
CA LEU A 101 0.50 4.86 -7.17
C LEU A 101 -0.60 5.66 -6.50
N HIS A 102 -1.85 5.34 -6.81
CA HIS A 102 -3.00 6.07 -6.26
C HIS A 102 -3.02 5.98 -4.73
N GLY A 103 -3.17 7.12 -4.08
CA GLY A 103 -3.23 7.20 -2.63
C GLY A 103 -1.89 7.27 -1.92
N ILE A 104 -0.78 7.29 -2.66
CA ILE A 104 0.56 7.36 -2.10
C ILE A 104 1.14 8.76 -2.35
N GLY A 105 1.12 9.58 -1.30
CA GLY A 105 1.76 10.89 -1.33
C GLY A 105 3.20 10.85 -0.82
N PRO A 106 3.87 12.03 -0.77
CA PRO A 106 5.25 12.12 -0.31
C PRO A 106 5.49 11.55 1.08
N LYS A 107 4.56 11.79 2.01
CA LYS A 107 4.69 11.34 3.39
C LYS A 107 4.61 9.82 3.52
N VAL A 108 3.67 9.19 2.82
CA VAL A 108 3.54 7.74 2.82
C VAL A 108 4.77 7.10 2.20
N ALA A 109 5.24 7.65 1.08
CA ALA A 109 6.45 7.17 0.41
C ALA A 109 7.66 7.29 1.35
N GLU A 110 7.79 8.39 2.09
CA GLU A 110 8.86 8.58 3.05
C GLU A 110 8.85 7.52 4.15
N ILE A 111 7.68 7.27 4.74
CA ILE A 111 7.54 6.28 5.80
C ILE A 111 7.89 4.88 5.28
N PHE A 112 7.38 4.55 4.10
CA PHE A 112 7.64 3.24 3.51
C PHE A 112 9.13 3.05 3.16
N THR A 113 9.76 4.06 2.57
CA THR A 113 11.15 3.97 2.13
C THR A 113 12.16 3.94 3.27
N ARG A 114 11.78 4.31 4.48
CA ARG A 114 12.66 4.17 5.66
C ARG A 114 13.12 2.72 5.82
N GLU A 115 12.24 1.76 5.53
CA GLU A 115 12.56 0.34 5.64
C GLU A 115 13.35 -0.18 4.43
N THR A 116 13.42 0.58 3.34
CA THR A 116 14.12 0.17 2.12
C THR A 116 15.46 0.87 1.93
N THR A 117 15.77 1.89 2.72
CA THR A 117 17.02 2.65 2.62
C THR A 117 18.25 1.74 2.66
N GLU A 118 18.26 0.77 3.55
CA GLU A 118 19.36 -0.17 3.71
C GLU A 118 19.59 -1.01 2.46
N VAL A 119 18.53 -1.37 1.76
CA VAL A 119 18.62 -2.14 0.52
C VAL A 119 19.38 -1.36 -0.54
N PHE A 120 19.09 -0.06 -0.68
CA PHE A 120 19.81 0.80 -1.62
C PHE A 120 21.26 1.03 -1.19
N ALA A 121 21.52 1.16 0.10
CA ALA A 121 22.88 1.30 0.61
C ALA A 121 23.75 0.10 0.23
N ARG A 122 23.21 -1.10 0.30
CA ARG A 122 23.91 -2.33 -0.08
C ARG A 122 24.27 -2.38 -1.56
N ARG A 123 23.50 -1.73 -2.42
CA ARG A 123 23.78 -1.70 -3.86
C ARG A 123 25.04 -0.91 -4.20
N VAL A 124 25.39 0.05 -3.36
CA VAL A 124 26.53 0.93 -3.58
C VAL A 124 27.84 0.24 -3.18
N GLU A 125 27.76 -0.72 -2.30
CA GLU A 125 28.89 -1.54 -1.88
C GLU A 125 29.24 -2.60 -2.92
#